data_9f2ab897eac066c68e068299c5c42c7a
#
_entry.id   9f2ab897eac066c68e068299c5c42c7a
#
_cell.length_a   1.000
_cell.length_b   1.000
_cell.length_c   1.000
_cell.angle_alpha   90.00
_cell.angle_beta   90.00
_cell.angle_gamma   90.00
#
_symmetry.space_group_name_H-M   'P 1'
#
loop_
_entity.id
_entity.type
_entity.pdbx_description
1 polymer ?
#
loop_
_entity_poly.entity_id
_entity_poly.type
_entity_poly.pdbx_seq_one_letter_code
_entity_poly.pdbx_strand_id
1 'polypeptide(L)'
;MTARAGRDLRPLQHVLASLARIKVIPRVTKILDPGIEGTNRALRDAVLAEIPAFTMSSNPFILLDLERHTSEHVDEIRRLFSGGEVGDFAFVETHARRRAEQRFPLEVTLHAYRCGHRVLSRWLRDAAIAVKAAKAEAAVDAIADFAIEYTNAISAIATSEYVAHTRALAAAEVDRRAELLNILLNGYDESDERVGRLLKRAGFLEQRQSYCVAVVQAVNAAEMEHRARAQRLWEAVVDAMAKTSIRVLAGVRNNLVVAVLMDARRQSGWTAPCTGLARRIQPQLQKLGPSVLVGISLDHPSTAFLPKALQEAMTALDFAGVDRRVIEFSTIPIRAHGPSRSRPPTGRLTERWFKPCAPWPTRT
;
A
#
# COMPACT_ATOMS: atom_id res chain seq x y z
N MET A 1 15.34 5.28 12.27
CA MET A 1 16.58 4.68 11.69
C MET A 1 16.35 3.19 11.61
N THR A 2 15.79 2.71 10.50
CA THR A 2 15.64 1.27 10.22
C THR A 2 17.02 0.74 9.84
N ALA A 3 17.51 -0.24 10.61
CA ALA A 3 18.75 -0.95 10.31
C ALA A 3 18.69 -1.44 8.86
N ARG A 4 19.61 -0.94 8.01
CA ARG A 4 19.90 -1.55 6.71
C ARG A 4 20.30 -2.99 7.03
N ALA A 5 19.38 -3.94 6.79
CA ALA A 5 19.71 -5.36 6.84
C ALA A 5 20.96 -5.54 5.99
N GLY A 6 22.03 -6.05 6.61
CA GLY A 6 23.36 -6.07 6.01
C GLY A 6 23.32 -6.76 4.67
N ARG A 7 23.44 -5.97 3.61
CA ARG A 7 23.55 -6.46 2.23
C ARG A 7 24.87 -7.15 2.11
N ASP A 8 24.85 -8.46 1.90
CA ASP A 8 26.08 -9.21 1.70
C ASP A 8 26.58 -9.03 0.26
N LEU A 9 27.39 -8.00 0.07
CA LEU A 9 28.06 -7.73 -1.21
C LEU A 9 29.44 -8.40 -1.31
N ARG A 10 29.85 -9.17 -0.28
CA ARG A 10 31.14 -9.89 -0.25
C ARG A 10 31.34 -10.83 -1.45
N PRO A 11 30.33 -11.61 -1.91
CA PRO A 11 30.52 -12.45 -3.09
C PRO A 11 30.91 -11.64 -4.32
N LEU A 12 30.23 -10.52 -4.60
CA LEU A 12 30.54 -9.63 -5.72
C LEU A 12 31.94 -9.00 -5.58
N GLN A 13 32.31 -8.55 -4.38
CA GLN A 13 33.66 -8.02 -4.11
C GLN A 13 34.75 -9.09 -4.34
N HIS A 14 34.50 -10.34 -3.91
CA HIS A 14 35.43 -11.44 -4.09
C HIS A 14 35.66 -11.75 -5.58
N VAL A 15 34.60 -11.78 -6.37
CA VAL A 15 34.70 -12.04 -7.83
C VAL A 15 35.42 -10.90 -8.54
N LEU A 16 35.13 -9.63 -8.18
CA LEU A 16 35.86 -8.48 -8.73
C LEU A 16 37.37 -8.55 -8.42
N ALA A 17 37.72 -8.91 -7.15
CA ALA A 17 39.12 -9.12 -6.80
C ALA A 17 39.77 -10.26 -7.58
N SER A 18 39.03 -11.30 -7.91
CA SER A 18 39.51 -12.40 -8.76
C SER A 18 39.78 -11.95 -10.21
N LEU A 19 38.84 -11.17 -10.78
CA LEU A 19 39.00 -10.53 -12.09
C LEU A 19 40.21 -9.62 -12.13
N ALA A 20 40.44 -8.80 -11.10
CA ALA A 20 41.62 -7.91 -11.03
C ALA A 20 42.95 -8.68 -11.06
N ARG A 21 43.02 -9.86 -10.42
CA ARG A 21 44.22 -10.74 -10.41
C ARG A 21 44.55 -11.29 -11.79
N ILE A 22 43.57 -11.48 -12.67
CA ILE A 22 43.77 -11.98 -14.03
C ILE A 22 44.47 -10.93 -14.92
N LYS A 23 44.48 -9.65 -14.53
CA LYS A 23 45.13 -8.52 -15.23
C LYS A 23 44.61 -8.26 -16.64
N VAL A 24 43.41 -8.73 -16.99
CA VAL A 24 42.81 -8.49 -18.31
C VAL A 24 41.78 -7.37 -18.31
N ILE A 25 41.30 -6.96 -17.13
CA ILE A 25 40.24 -5.94 -16.96
C ILE A 25 40.51 -4.65 -17.75
N PRO A 26 41.68 -3.99 -17.69
CA PRO A 26 41.90 -2.74 -18.42
C PRO A 26 41.78 -2.89 -19.94
N ARG A 27 42.08 -4.11 -20.48
CA ARG A 27 41.92 -4.39 -21.91
C ARG A 27 40.47 -4.65 -22.28
N VAL A 28 39.71 -5.35 -21.39
CA VAL A 28 38.28 -5.57 -21.53
C VAL A 28 37.56 -4.24 -21.54
N THR A 29 37.82 -3.33 -20.59
CA THR A 29 37.23 -2.01 -20.52
C THR A 29 37.41 -1.21 -21.81
N LYS A 30 38.62 -1.21 -22.41
CA LYS A 30 38.86 -0.52 -23.68
C LYS A 30 38.03 -1.06 -24.85
N ILE A 31 37.64 -2.34 -24.81
CA ILE A 31 36.79 -2.96 -25.83
C ILE A 31 35.32 -2.65 -25.55
N LEU A 32 34.94 -2.52 -24.28
CA LEU A 32 33.58 -2.20 -23.88
C LEU A 32 33.17 -0.77 -24.23
N ASP A 33 34.06 0.21 -24.04
CA ASP A 33 33.77 1.66 -24.19
C ASP A 33 33.10 2.03 -25.52
N PRO A 34 33.59 1.58 -26.71
CA PRO A 34 32.95 1.92 -27.98
C PRO A 34 31.56 1.31 -28.19
N GLY A 35 31.24 0.25 -27.43
CA GLY A 35 30.00 -0.51 -27.56
C GLY A 35 28.87 -0.10 -26.63
N ILE A 36 29.06 0.89 -25.75
CA ILE A 36 28.14 1.23 -24.68
C ILE A 36 26.74 1.58 -25.18
N GLU A 37 26.63 2.46 -26.17
CA GLU A 37 25.31 2.86 -26.73
C GLU A 37 24.59 1.68 -27.39
N GLY A 38 25.34 0.82 -28.09
CA GLY A 38 24.79 -0.41 -28.66
C GLY A 38 24.28 -1.37 -27.59
N THR A 39 25.02 -1.50 -26.49
CA THR A 39 24.61 -2.35 -25.34
C THR A 39 23.40 -1.82 -24.63
N ASN A 40 23.32 -0.51 -24.40
CA ASN A 40 22.12 0.12 -23.80
C ASN A 40 20.87 -0.14 -24.65
N ARG A 41 21.00 0.01 -25.97
CA ARG A 41 19.92 -0.29 -26.90
C ARG A 41 19.54 -1.78 -26.88
N ALA A 42 20.51 -2.67 -26.93
CA ALA A 42 20.28 -4.11 -26.88
C ALA A 42 19.62 -4.55 -25.57
N LEU A 43 19.97 -3.96 -24.42
CA LEU A 43 19.33 -4.20 -23.14
C LEU A 43 17.85 -3.81 -23.16
N ARG A 44 17.57 -2.58 -23.60
CA ARG A 44 16.21 -2.07 -23.71
C ARG A 44 15.38 -2.97 -24.63
N ASP A 45 15.88 -3.24 -25.83
CA ASP A 45 15.17 -3.99 -26.87
C ASP A 45 14.91 -5.44 -26.41
N ALA A 46 15.84 -6.08 -25.71
CA ALA A 46 15.63 -7.41 -25.12
C ALA A 46 14.50 -7.42 -24.07
N VAL A 47 14.46 -6.42 -23.19
CA VAL A 47 13.39 -6.30 -22.18
C VAL A 47 12.04 -6.07 -22.85
N LEU A 48 11.98 -5.18 -23.85
CA LEU A 48 10.72 -4.87 -24.54
C LEU A 48 10.20 -6.04 -25.37
N ALA A 49 11.11 -6.85 -25.96
CA ALA A 49 10.74 -8.02 -26.74
C ALA A 49 10.15 -9.16 -25.88
N GLU A 50 10.65 -9.33 -24.65
CA GLU A 50 10.24 -10.44 -23.80
C GLU A 50 9.13 -10.09 -22.80
N ILE A 51 8.96 -8.80 -22.48
CA ILE A 51 8.08 -8.36 -21.39
C ILE A 51 7.06 -7.34 -21.89
N PRO A 52 5.90 -7.79 -22.38
CA PRO A 52 4.85 -6.91 -22.91
C PRO A 52 4.32 -5.89 -21.89
N ALA A 53 4.47 -6.16 -20.59
CA ALA A 53 4.03 -5.24 -19.53
C ALA A 53 4.66 -3.85 -19.63
N PHE A 54 5.87 -3.71 -20.20
CA PHE A 54 6.48 -2.40 -20.41
C PHE A 54 5.83 -1.60 -21.54
N THR A 55 5.45 -2.26 -22.63
CA THR A 55 4.83 -1.61 -23.80
C THR A 55 3.34 -1.41 -23.61
N MET A 56 2.67 -2.25 -22.82
CA MET A 56 1.24 -2.17 -22.52
C MET A 56 0.92 -1.25 -21.35
N SER A 57 1.92 -0.73 -20.65
CA SER A 57 1.70 0.17 -19.52
C SER A 57 1.10 1.50 -19.97
N SER A 58 0.05 1.95 -19.29
CA SER A 58 -0.52 3.29 -19.47
C SER A 58 0.32 4.41 -18.84
N ASN A 59 1.38 4.06 -18.11
CA ASN A 59 2.27 5.04 -17.49
C ASN A 59 3.31 5.56 -18.52
N PRO A 60 3.24 6.84 -18.91
CA PRO A 60 4.12 7.42 -19.95
C PRO A 60 5.60 7.43 -19.57
N PHE A 61 5.90 7.33 -18.27
CA PHE A 61 7.29 7.37 -17.77
C PHE A 61 7.97 5.99 -17.74
N ILE A 62 7.23 4.89 -17.98
CA ILE A 62 7.75 3.54 -17.79
C ILE A 62 8.95 3.23 -18.70
N LEU A 63 8.86 3.67 -19.95
CA LEU A 63 9.93 3.46 -20.96
C LEU A 63 11.15 4.34 -20.70
N LEU A 64 10.96 5.61 -20.33
CA LEU A 64 12.03 6.51 -19.95
C LEU A 64 12.78 6.01 -18.71
N ASP A 65 12.04 5.50 -17.73
CA ASP A 65 12.62 4.89 -16.53
C ASP A 65 13.41 3.62 -16.87
N LEU A 66 12.93 2.78 -17.80
CA LEU A 66 13.65 1.61 -18.26
C LEU A 66 14.96 2.01 -18.93
N GLU A 67 14.93 2.98 -19.85
CA GLU A 67 16.09 3.44 -20.58
C GLU A 67 17.16 4.03 -19.66
N ARG A 68 16.77 4.87 -18.71
CA ARG A 68 17.68 5.40 -17.69
C ARG A 68 18.31 4.28 -16.88
N HIS A 69 17.49 3.35 -16.39
CA HIS A 69 17.96 2.29 -15.51
C HIS A 69 18.90 1.31 -16.22
N THR A 70 18.67 1.01 -17.51
CA THR A 70 19.62 0.21 -18.31
C THR A 70 20.96 0.93 -18.47
N SER A 71 20.96 2.23 -18.71
CA SER A 71 22.19 3.04 -18.78
C SER A 71 22.94 3.03 -17.43
N GLU A 72 22.25 3.22 -16.32
CA GLU A 72 22.85 3.17 -14.98
C GLU A 72 23.55 1.83 -14.70
N HIS A 73 23.00 0.72 -15.16
CA HIS A 73 23.64 -0.60 -15.05
C HIS A 73 24.92 -0.71 -15.89
N VAL A 74 24.89 -0.24 -17.13
CA VAL A 74 26.06 -0.26 -18.01
C VAL A 74 27.18 0.63 -17.47
N ASP A 75 26.84 1.82 -16.99
CA ASP A 75 27.77 2.76 -16.37
C ASP A 75 28.39 2.18 -15.09
N GLU A 76 27.61 1.52 -14.26
CA GLU A 76 28.10 0.88 -13.04
C GLU A 76 29.06 -0.28 -13.36
N ILE A 77 28.73 -1.14 -14.30
CA ILE A 77 29.62 -2.22 -14.73
C ILE A 77 30.93 -1.65 -15.29
N ARG A 78 30.86 -0.60 -16.11
CA ARG A 78 32.01 0.10 -16.61
C ARG A 78 32.89 0.66 -15.49
N ARG A 79 32.28 1.30 -14.51
CA ARG A 79 32.96 1.84 -13.33
C ARG A 79 33.68 0.76 -12.53
N LEU A 80 33.00 -0.38 -12.28
CA LEU A 80 33.56 -1.53 -11.56
C LEU A 80 34.76 -2.13 -12.34
N PHE A 81 34.64 -2.26 -13.65
CA PHE A 81 35.73 -2.74 -14.52
C PHE A 81 36.86 -1.73 -14.70
N SER A 82 36.63 -0.46 -14.40
CA SER A 82 37.69 0.56 -14.36
C SER A 82 38.42 0.65 -13.02
N GLY A 83 38.16 -0.29 -12.10
CA GLY A 83 38.79 -0.35 -10.79
C GLY A 83 38.00 0.37 -9.68
N GLY A 84 36.74 0.70 -9.94
CA GLY A 84 35.83 1.26 -8.91
C GLY A 84 35.48 0.22 -7.85
N GLU A 85 35.32 0.67 -6.61
CA GLU A 85 34.85 -0.18 -5.50
C GLU A 85 33.35 -0.49 -5.63
N VAL A 86 32.92 -1.64 -5.08
CA VAL A 86 31.48 -1.99 -5.01
C VAL A 86 30.77 -0.98 -4.13
N GLY A 87 29.86 -0.21 -4.71
CA GLY A 87 29.03 0.79 -4.03
C GLY A 87 27.79 0.21 -3.37
N ASP A 88 26.88 1.09 -2.99
CA ASP A 88 25.62 0.75 -2.33
C ASP A 88 24.47 0.45 -3.30
N PHE A 89 24.67 0.62 -4.59
CA PHE A 89 23.65 0.46 -5.64
C PHE A 89 22.40 1.35 -5.43
N ALA A 90 22.59 2.59 -4.99
CA ALA A 90 21.50 3.53 -4.70
C ALA A 90 20.55 3.75 -5.90
N PHE A 91 21.03 3.62 -7.12
CA PHE A 91 20.20 3.70 -8.33
C PHE A 91 19.19 2.54 -8.42
N VAL A 92 19.59 1.32 -8.00
CA VAL A 92 18.69 0.15 -7.94
C VAL A 92 17.62 0.36 -6.89
N GLU A 93 17.98 0.90 -5.71
CA GLU A 93 17.00 1.24 -4.67
C GLU A 93 15.98 2.26 -5.17
N THR A 94 16.48 3.33 -5.81
CA THR A 94 15.63 4.39 -6.35
C THR A 94 14.68 3.86 -7.42
N HIS A 95 15.17 2.98 -8.30
CA HIS A 95 14.35 2.31 -9.30
C HIS A 95 13.28 1.43 -8.66
N ALA A 96 13.65 0.60 -7.67
CA ALA A 96 12.72 -0.29 -6.98
C ALA A 96 11.59 0.47 -6.26
N ARG A 97 11.92 1.59 -5.57
CA ARG A 97 10.89 2.48 -4.95
C ARG A 97 9.92 3.01 -6.01
N ARG A 98 10.45 3.54 -7.12
CA ARG A 98 9.63 4.07 -8.21
C ARG A 98 8.70 3.00 -8.80
N ARG A 99 9.17 1.76 -8.97
CA ARG A 99 8.33 0.64 -9.42
C ARG A 99 7.22 0.30 -8.42
N ALA A 100 7.51 0.35 -7.13
CA ALA A 100 6.49 0.16 -6.08
C ALA A 100 5.45 1.29 -6.10
N GLU A 101 5.85 2.55 -6.23
CA GLU A 101 4.94 3.71 -6.38
C GLU A 101 4.05 3.61 -7.61
N GLN A 102 4.60 3.14 -8.72
CA GLN A 102 3.89 2.88 -9.96
C GLN A 102 3.00 1.63 -9.91
N ARG A 103 3.04 0.86 -8.82
CA ARG A 103 2.39 -0.45 -8.68
C ARG A 103 2.79 -1.42 -9.80
N PHE A 104 3.99 -1.28 -10.32
CA PHE A 104 4.52 -2.15 -11.36
C PHE A 104 4.99 -3.46 -10.70
N PRO A 105 4.56 -4.64 -11.19
CA PRO A 105 4.78 -5.90 -10.48
C PRO A 105 6.26 -6.22 -10.26
N LEU A 106 6.61 -6.69 -9.06
CA LEU A 106 7.98 -7.04 -8.71
C LEU A 106 8.54 -8.17 -9.58
N GLU A 107 7.73 -9.19 -9.86
CA GLU A 107 8.11 -10.32 -10.70
C GLU A 107 8.48 -9.89 -12.13
N VAL A 108 7.81 -8.89 -12.67
CA VAL A 108 8.11 -8.29 -13.99
C VAL A 108 9.43 -7.55 -13.94
N THR A 109 9.70 -6.80 -12.86
CA THR A 109 10.97 -6.11 -12.65
C THR A 109 12.14 -7.09 -12.54
N LEU A 110 11.98 -8.18 -11.78
CA LEU A 110 12.99 -9.22 -11.65
C LEU A 110 13.19 -10.00 -12.96
N HIS A 111 12.14 -10.16 -13.77
CA HIS A 111 12.28 -10.73 -15.11
C HIS A 111 13.12 -9.81 -16.01
N ALA A 112 12.93 -8.49 -15.94
CA ALA A 112 13.76 -7.53 -16.68
C ALA A 112 15.24 -7.64 -16.30
N TYR A 113 15.58 -7.84 -15.03
CA TYR A 113 16.97 -8.10 -14.62
C TYR A 113 17.54 -9.39 -15.22
N ARG A 114 16.76 -10.48 -15.31
CA ARG A 114 17.20 -11.72 -15.97
C ARG A 114 17.42 -11.54 -17.49
N CYS A 115 16.56 -10.76 -18.15
CA CYS A 115 16.76 -10.40 -19.55
C CYS A 115 18.04 -9.57 -19.72
N GLY A 116 18.22 -8.56 -18.86
CA GLY A 116 19.43 -7.73 -18.86
C GLY A 116 20.70 -8.53 -18.59
N HIS A 117 20.65 -9.49 -17.64
CA HIS A 117 21.77 -10.38 -17.36
C HIS A 117 22.28 -11.10 -18.61
N ARG A 118 21.42 -11.65 -19.45
CA ARG A 118 21.80 -12.35 -20.67
C ARG A 118 22.53 -11.44 -21.65
N VAL A 119 22.07 -10.19 -21.80
CA VAL A 119 22.70 -9.22 -22.70
C VAL A 119 24.06 -8.78 -22.16
N LEU A 120 24.11 -8.42 -20.86
CA LEU A 120 25.36 -7.98 -20.20
C LEU A 120 26.41 -9.08 -20.17
N SER A 121 26.02 -10.32 -19.81
CA SER A 121 26.96 -11.47 -19.82
C SER A 121 27.56 -11.73 -21.18
N ARG A 122 26.76 -11.61 -22.25
CA ARG A 122 27.22 -11.76 -23.61
C ARG A 122 28.20 -10.65 -23.97
N TRP A 123 27.85 -9.41 -23.72
CA TRP A 123 28.68 -8.24 -23.99
C TRP A 123 30.05 -8.34 -23.31
N LEU A 124 30.09 -8.67 -22.02
CA LEU A 124 31.30 -8.83 -21.23
C LEU A 124 32.14 -10.01 -21.72
N ARG A 125 31.54 -11.15 -22.03
CA ARG A 125 32.20 -12.34 -22.55
C ARG A 125 32.82 -12.07 -23.90
N ASP A 126 32.10 -11.44 -24.81
CA ASP A 126 32.58 -11.16 -26.16
C ASP A 126 33.78 -10.19 -26.12
N ALA A 127 33.76 -9.21 -25.20
CA ALA A 127 34.92 -8.34 -24.95
C ALA A 127 36.13 -9.13 -24.39
N ALA A 128 35.90 -10.08 -23.46
CA ALA A 128 37.00 -10.92 -22.94
C ALA A 128 37.63 -11.80 -24.01
N ILE A 129 36.84 -12.39 -24.91
CA ILE A 129 37.33 -13.19 -26.03
C ILE A 129 38.13 -12.31 -27.00
N ALA A 130 37.68 -11.09 -27.28
CA ALA A 130 38.34 -10.16 -28.18
C ALA A 130 39.74 -9.71 -27.70
N VAL A 131 40.01 -9.80 -26.40
CA VAL A 131 41.35 -9.48 -25.83
C VAL A 131 42.46 -10.42 -26.33
N LYS A 132 42.13 -11.62 -26.82
CA LYS A 132 43.11 -12.64 -27.33
C LYS A 132 44.29 -12.87 -26.37
N ALA A 133 44.06 -12.88 -25.08
CA ALA A 133 45.07 -13.08 -24.07
C ALA A 133 45.30 -14.57 -23.80
N ALA A 134 46.50 -14.94 -23.35
CA ALA A 134 46.85 -16.32 -22.94
C ALA A 134 45.96 -16.85 -21.77
N LYS A 135 45.19 -15.97 -21.10
CA LYS A 135 44.28 -16.28 -20.02
C LYS A 135 42.82 -15.94 -20.38
N ALA A 136 42.47 -15.94 -21.66
CA ALA A 136 41.13 -15.56 -22.10
C ALA A 136 40.03 -16.47 -21.51
N GLU A 137 40.29 -17.77 -21.41
CA GLU A 137 39.36 -18.75 -20.84
C GLU A 137 39.08 -18.45 -19.37
N ALA A 138 40.11 -18.28 -18.53
CA ALA A 138 39.95 -17.90 -17.14
C ALA A 138 39.26 -16.52 -16.95
N ALA A 139 39.45 -15.62 -17.93
CA ALA A 139 38.74 -14.34 -17.91
C ALA A 139 37.23 -14.49 -18.22
N VAL A 140 36.87 -15.38 -19.14
CA VAL A 140 35.48 -15.69 -19.48
C VAL A 140 34.77 -16.31 -18.28
N ASP A 141 35.39 -17.28 -17.58
CA ASP A 141 34.83 -17.90 -16.40
C ASP A 141 34.61 -16.89 -15.27
N ALA A 142 35.63 -16.09 -14.96
CA ALA A 142 35.52 -15.06 -13.92
C ALA A 142 34.48 -13.94 -14.25
N ILE A 143 34.25 -13.65 -15.53
CA ILE A 143 33.22 -12.72 -16.00
C ILE A 143 31.84 -13.36 -15.86
N ALA A 144 31.69 -14.66 -16.09
CA ALA A 144 30.44 -15.36 -15.87
C ALA A 144 30.05 -15.32 -14.38
N ASP A 145 31.01 -15.60 -13.48
CA ASP A 145 30.80 -15.48 -12.03
C ASP A 145 30.40 -14.05 -11.63
N PHE A 146 31.11 -13.05 -12.17
CA PHE A 146 30.78 -11.64 -11.94
C PHE A 146 29.34 -11.33 -12.37
N ALA A 147 28.93 -11.75 -13.56
CA ALA A 147 27.59 -11.46 -14.07
C ALA A 147 26.50 -12.09 -13.19
N ILE A 148 26.74 -13.30 -12.67
CA ILE A 148 25.84 -13.98 -11.74
C ILE A 148 25.76 -13.20 -10.43
N GLU A 149 26.89 -12.90 -9.78
CA GLU A 149 26.92 -12.23 -8.49
C GLU A 149 26.40 -10.78 -8.57
N TYR A 150 26.65 -10.09 -9.66
CA TYR A 150 26.08 -8.78 -9.92
C TYR A 150 24.55 -8.85 -10.00
N THR A 151 24.01 -9.81 -10.77
CA THR A 151 22.55 -9.97 -10.91
C THR A 151 21.91 -10.39 -9.59
N ASN A 152 22.54 -11.26 -8.81
CA ASN A 152 22.10 -11.65 -7.48
C ASN A 152 22.01 -10.44 -6.55
N ALA A 153 23.08 -9.62 -6.51
CA ALA A 153 23.15 -8.43 -5.68
C ALA A 153 22.04 -7.42 -6.02
N ILE A 154 21.90 -7.06 -7.30
CA ILE A 154 20.86 -6.09 -7.71
C ILE A 154 19.44 -6.62 -7.50
N SER A 155 19.21 -7.91 -7.74
CA SER A 155 17.89 -8.53 -7.52
C SER A 155 17.52 -8.55 -6.05
N ALA A 156 18.47 -8.87 -5.16
CA ALA A 156 18.26 -8.86 -3.72
C ALA A 156 17.96 -7.43 -3.20
N ILE A 157 18.72 -6.43 -3.66
CA ILE A 157 18.51 -5.02 -3.30
C ILE A 157 17.14 -4.55 -3.78
N ALA A 158 16.81 -4.79 -5.06
CA ALA A 158 15.53 -4.39 -5.63
C ALA A 158 14.34 -5.04 -4.90
N THR A 159 14.43 -6.33 -4.60
CA THR A 159 13.36 -7.05 -3.88
C THR A 159 13.16 -6.48 -2.49
N SER A 160 14.24 -6.30 -1.73
CA SER A 160 14.20 -5.78 -0.36
C SER A 160 13.57 -4.38 -0.32
N GLU A 161 14.02 -3.50 -1.20
CA GLU A 161 13.57 -2.12 -1.24
C GLU A 161 12.12 -1.99 -1.74
N TYR A 162 11.76 -2.75 -2.80
CA TYR A 162 10.38 -2.79 -3.30
C TYR A 162 9.40 -3.24 -2.21
N VAL A 163 9.70 -4.33 -1.51
CA VAL A 163 8.84 -4.87 -0.44
C VAL A 163 8.76 -3.89 0.74
N ALA A 164 9.88 -3.30 1.16
CA ALA A 164 9.90 -2.32 2.24
C ALA A 164 9.07 -1.09 1.89
N HIS A 165 9.23 -0.57 0.66
CA HIS A 165 8.49 0.61 0.20
C HIS A 165 6.99 0.33 0.03
N THR A 166 6.62 -0.82 -0.52
CA THR A 166 5.22 -1.24 -0.63
C THR A 166 4.55 -1.34 0.75
N ARG A 167 5.26 -1.88 1.75
CA ARG A 167 4.77 -1.92 3.14
C ARG A 167 4.60 -0.52 3.72
N ALA A 168 5.54 0.39 3.46
CA ALA A 168 5.46 1.77 3.92
C ALA A 168 4.26 2.51 3.28
N LEU A 169 4.03 2.33 1.97
CA LEU A 169 2.86 2.89 1.28
C LEU A 169 1.55 2.35 1.84
N ALA A 170 1.47 1.04 2.11
CA ALA A 170 0.28 0.43 2.71
C ALA A 170 0.03 0.97 4.14
N ALA A 171 1.06 1.12 4.96
CA ALA A 171 0.95 1.69 6.29
C ALA A 171 0.47 3.15 6.24
N ALA A 172 1.05 3.98 5.37
CA ALA A 172 0.63 5.37 5.17
C ALA A 172 -0.83 5.50 4.71
N GLU A 173 -1.32 4.58 3.89
CA GLU A 173 -2.72 4.54 3.47
C GLU A 173 -3.65 4.16 4.62
N VAL A 174 -3.25 3.21 5.48
CA VAL A 174 -4.01 2.85 6.71
C VAL A 174 -4.08 4.04 7.65
N ASP A 175 -2.97 4.72 7.91
CA ASP A 175 -2.92 5.90 8.77
C ASP A 175 -3.80 7.02 8.23
N ARG A 176 -3.77 7.27 6.93
CA ARG A 176 -4.62 8.27 6.28
C ARG A 176 -6.12 7.94 6.40
N ARG A 177 -6.50 6.67 6.24
CA ARG A 177 -7.90 6.24 6.44
C ARG A 177 -8.33 6.42 7.89
N ALA A 178 -7.48 6.08 8.85
CA ALA A 178 -7.74 6.27 10.27
C ALA A 178 -7.90 7.77 10.61
N GLU A 179 -7.04 8.64 10.06
CA GLU A 179 -7.14 10.09 10.22
C GLU A 179 -8.49 10.62 9.69
N LEU A 180 -8.88 10.25 8.46
CA LEU A 180 -10.16 10.64 7.87
C LEU A 180 -11.35 10.18 8.73
N LEU A 181 -11.32 8.92 9.17
CA LEU A 181 -12.38 8.35 10.00
C LEU A 181 -12.49 9.11 11.32
N ASN A 182 -11.37 9.44 11.96
CA ASN A 182 -11.34 10.21 13.19
C ASN A 182 -11.90 11.62 13.02
N ILE A 183 -11.51 12.33 11.95
CA ILE A 183 -12.02 13.66 11.63
C ILE A 183 -13.53 13.61 11.47
N LEU A 184 -14.05 12.69 10.68
CA LEU A 184 -15.48 12.57 10.38
C LEU A 184 -16.31 12.17 11.60
N LEU A 185 -15.83 11.25 12.42
CA LEU A 185 -16.58 10.73 13.56
C LEU A 185 -16.51 11.61 14.83
N ASN A 186 -15.44 12.41 14.98
CA ASN A 186 -15.32 13.35 16.10
C ASN A 186 -15.92 14.72 15.78
N GLY A 187 -16.21 14.99 14.51
CA GLY A 187 -16.56 16.31 14.01
C GLY A 187 -15.33 17.14 13.68
N TYR A 188 -15.51 18.13 12.84
CA TYR A 188 -14.44 19.04 12.38
C TYR A 188 -14.99 20.46 12.25
N ASP A 189 -14.06 21.43 12.28
CA ASP A 189 -14.36 22.83 11.99
C ASP A 189 -14.40 23.01 10.46
N GLU A 190 -15.56 23.43 9.93
CA GLU A 190 -15.74 23.70 8.49
C GLU A 190 -14.88 24.86 7.99
N SER A 191 -14.40 25.74 8.88
CA SER A 191 -13.49 26.83 8.57
C SER A 191 -12.03 26.38 8.45
N ASP A 192 -11.67 25.18 8.91
CA ASP A 192 -10.31 24.62 8.75
C ASP A 192 -10.09 24.19 7.30
N GLU A 193 -9.40 25.07 6.55
CA GLU A 193 -9.07 24.80 5.15
C GLU A 193 -8.24 23.53 4.93
N ARG A 194 -7.42 23.10 5.90
CA ARG A 194 -6.61 21.88 5.78
C ARG A 194 -7.53 20.67 5.78
N VAL A 195 -8.46 20.63 6.74
CA VAL A 195 -9.45 19.56 6.85
C VAL A 195 -10.38 19.59 5.64
N GLY A 196 -10.85 20.76 5.22
CA GLY A 196 -11.67 20.91 4.03
C GLY A 196 -11.00 20.36 2.76
N ARG A 197 -9.73 20.68 2.53
CA ARG A 197 -8.96 20.11 1.40
C ARG A 197 -8.78 18.60 1.50
N LEU A 198 -8.52 18.08 2.69
CA LEU A 198 -8.38 16.63 2.91
C LEU A 198 -9.66 15.88 2.58
N LEU A 199 -10.80 16.32 3.14
CA LEU A 199 -12.12 15.72 2.92
C LEU A 199 -12.57 15.84 1.47
N LYS A 200 -12.31 16.98 0.80
CA LYS A 200 -12.62 17.19 -0.62
C LYS A 200 -11.83 16.23 -1.52
N ARG A 201 -10.52 16.08 -1.28
CA ARG A 201 -9.67 15.13 -2.03
C ARG A 201 -10.12 13.67 -1.82
N ALA A 202 -10.62 13.37 -0.64
CA ALA A 202 -11.16 12.05 -0.32
C ALA A 202 -12.60 11.84 -0.82
N GLY A 203 -13.23 12.87 -1.42
CA GLY A 203 -14.59 12.80 -1.98
C GLY A 203 -15.70 12.80 -0.93
N PHE A 204 -15.44 13.34 0.28
CA PHE A 204 -16.45 13.42 1.35
C PHE A 204 -17.26 14.72 1.35
N LEU A 205 -16.86 15.72 0.58
CA LEU A 205 -17.58 17.00 0.46
C LEU A 205 -18.27 17.14 -0.91
N GLU A 206 -18.54 16.05 -1.59
CA GLU A 206 -19.30 16.08 -2.84
C GLU A 206 -20.76 16.43 -2.58
N GLN A 207 -21.35 17.19 -3.47
CA GLN A 207 -22.77 17.57 -3.36
C GLN A 207 -23.68 16.36 -3.58
N ARG A 208 -24.86 16.38 -2.92
CA ARG A 208 -25.91 15.36 -3.10
C ARG A 208 -25.51 13.96 -2.66
N GLN A 209 -24.82 13.84 -1.55
CA GLN A 209 -24.57 12.56 -0.91
C GLN A 209 -25.44 12.33 0.33
N SER A 210 -25.72 11.07 0.63
CA SER A 210 -26.26 10.61 1.89
C SER A 210 -25.21 9.81 2.63
N TYR A 211 -25.20 9.94 3.93
CA TYR A 211 -24.25 9.29 4.84
C TYR A 211 -25.00 8.51 5.90
N CYS A 212 -24.51 7.36 6.28
CA CYS A 212 -24.87 6.68 7.51
C CYS A 212 -23.66 6.01 8.13
N VAL A 213 -23.77 5.66 9.41
CA VAL A 213 -22.74 4.95 10.16
C VAL A 213 -23.26 3.57 10.52
N ALA A 214 -22.43 2.56 10.34
CA ALA A 214 -22.64 1.23 10.89
C ALA A 214 -21.55 0.94 11.91
N VAL A 215 -21.94 0.40 13.07
CA VAL A 215 -21.04 -0.09 14.10
C VAL A 215 -21.23 -1.59 14.21
N VAL A 216 -20.14 -2.32 14.14
CA VAL A 216 -20.15 -3.79 14.04
C VAL A 216 -19.26 -4.37 15.13
N GLN A 217 -19.77 -5.39 15.82
CA GLN A 217 -19.09 -6.09 16.90
C GLN A 217 -19.30 -7.59 16.77
N ALA A 218 -18.32 -8.39 17.21
CA ALA A 218 -18.56 -9.82 17.40
C ALA A 218 -19.51 -10.04 18.60
N VAL A 219 -20.37 -11.05 18.54
CA VAL A 219 -21.24 -11.46 19.66
C VAL A 219 -20.41 -11.71 20.91
N ASN A 220 -19.26 -12.36 20.78
CA ASN A 220 -18.25 -12.43 21.82
C ASN A 220 -17.30 -11.24 21.72
N ALA A 221 -17.52 -10.22 22.54
CA ALA A 221 -16.74 -8.98 22.53
C ALA A 221 -15.23 -9.21 22.76
N ALA A 222 -14.82 -10.25 23.49
CA ALA A 222 -13.42 -10.59 23.72
C ALA A 222 -12.67 -10.95 22.42
N GLU A 223 -13.37 -11.37 21.37
CA GLU A 223 -12.76 -11.61 20.07
C GLU A 223 -12.20 -10.34 19.42
N MET A 224 -12.80 -9.19 19.72
CA MET A 224 -12.37 -7.90 19.18
C MET A 224 -11.07 -7.37 19.82
N GLU A 225 -10.63 -7.91 20.95
CA GLU A 225 -9.35 -7.59 21.59
C GLU A 225 -8.17 -8.17 20.76
N HIS A 226 -8.42 -9.22 19.98
CA HIS A 226 -7.42 -9.81 19.09
C HIS A 226 -7.38 -9.05 17.76
N ARG A 227 -6.30 -8.29 17.54
CA ARG A 227 -6.10 -7.47 16.33
C ARG A 227 -6.42 -8.22 15.03
N ALA A 228 -5.98 -9.47 14.89
CA ALA A 228 -6.21 -10.26 13.69
C ALA A 228 -7.70 -10.62 13.46
N ARG A 229 -8.49 -10.75 14.54
CA ARG A 229 -9.94 -11.02 14.45
C ARG A 229 -10.70 -9.74 14.12
N ALA A 230 -10.36 -8.65 14.79
CA ALA A 230 -10.91 -7.33 14.48
C ALA A 230 -10.64 -6.92 13.02
N GLN A 231 -9.43 -7.22 12.54
CA GLN A 231 -9.05 -6.98 11.15
C GLN A 231 -9.88 -7.81 10.16
N ARG A 232 -10.08 -9.10 10.43
CA ARG A 232 -10.94 -9.96 9.57
C ARG A 232 -12.39 -9.47 9.54
N LEU A 233 -12.92 -9.01 10.68
CA LEU A 233 -14.28 -8.45 10.72
C LEU A 233 -14.37 -7.15 9.92
N TRP A 234 -13.35 -6.29 10.02
CA TRP A 234 -13.25 -5.09 9.18
C TRP A 234 -13.23 -5.42 7.69
N GLU A 235 -12.41 -6.38 7.27
CA GLU A 235 -12.35 -6.87 5.88
C GLU A 235 -13.70 -7.40 5.41
N ALA A 236 -14.37 -8.21 6.23
CA ALA A 236 -15.69 -8.74 5.91
C ALA A 236 -16.76 -7.63 5.72
N VAL A 237 -16.70 -6.55 6.52
CA VAL A 237 -17.58 -5.38 6.37
C VAL A 237 -17.33 -4.66 5.05
N VAL A 238 -16.06 -4.45 4.69
CA VAL A 238 -15.68 -3.81 3.42
C VAL A 238 -16.11 -4.68 2.24
N ASP A 239 -15.85 -5.97 2.28
CA ASP A 239 -16.22 -6.93 1.22
C ASP A 239 -17.73 -7.06 1.03
N ALA A 240 -18.51 -6.98 2.12
CA ALA A 240 -19.97 -7.00 2.04
C ALA A 240 -20.52 -5.83 1.20
N MET A 241 -19.80 -4.72 1.14
CA MET A 241 -20.17 -3.53 0.36
C MET A 241 -19.53 -3.48 -1.03
N ALA A 242 -18.50 -4.28 -1.30
CA ALA A 242 -17.70 -4.21 -2.53
C ALA A 242 -18.50 -4.41 -3.84
N LYS A 243 -19.63 -5.13 -3.77
CA LYS A 243 -20.53 -5.36 -4.93
C LYS A 243 -21.66 -4.32 -5.05
N THR A 244 -21.60 -3.26 -4.27
CA THR A 244 -22.60 -2.19 -4.26
C THR A 244 -22.00 -0.90 -4.80
N SER A 245 -22.83 0.10 -5.11
CA SER A 245 -22.38 1.47 -5.43
C SER A 245 -21.98 2.26 -4.18
N ILE A 246 -22.09 1.66 -2.99
CA ILE A 246 -21.89 2.33 -1.71
C ILE A 246 -20.39 2.43 -1.43
N ARG A 247 -19.93 3.65 -1.21
CA ARG A 247 -18.54 3.90 -0.79
C ARG A 247 -18.43 3.68 0.72
N VAL A 248 -17.34 3.07 1.15
CA VAL A 248 -17.10 2.70 2.54
C VAL A 248 -15.77 3.25 3.01
N LEU A 249 -15.80 3.96 4.14
CA LEU A 249 -14.63 4.26 4.94
C LEU A 249 -14.80 3.56 6.29
N ALA A 250 -14.04 2.51 6.53
CA ALA A 250 -14.15 1.73 7.74
C ALA A 250 -12.81 1.57 8.45
N GLY A 251 -12.87 1.38 9.76
CA GLY A 251 -11.70 1.12 10.60
C GLY A 251 -12.10 0.48 11.92
N VAL A 252 -11.10 -0.07 12.61
CA VAL A 252 -11.27 -0.59 13.96
C VAL A 252 -11.01 0.52 14.96
N ARG A 253 -11.99 0.79 15.84
CA ARG A 253 -11.91 1.82 16.88
C ARG A 253 -12.52 1.27 18.18
N ASN A 254 -11.75 1.29 19.26
CA ASN A 254 -12.20 0.83 20.57
C ASN A 254 -12.86 -0.56 20.55
N ASN A 255 -12.20 -1.52 19.91
CA ASN A 255 -12.70 -2.89 19.75
C ASN A 255 -14.03 -3.02 18.98
N LEU A 256 -14.37 -2.03 18.16
CA LEU A 256 -15.52 -2.05 17.27
C LEU A 256 -15.05 -1.77 15.84
N VAL A 257 -15.69 -2.36 14.86
CA VAL A 257 -15.56 -1.93 13.48
C VAL A 257 -16.56 -0.81 13.23
N VAL A 258 -16.07 0.37 12.88
CA VAL A 258 -16.92 1.52 12.54
C VAL A 258 -16.78 1.80 11.06
N ALA A 259 -17.90 1.87 10.37
CA ALA A 259 -17.97 2.12 8.93
C ALA A 259 -18.85 3.36 8.66
N VAL A 260 -18.25 4.36 8.02
CA VAL A 260 -18.96 5.47 7.38
C VAL A 260 -19.30 5.04 5.96
N LEU A 261 -20.57 5.01 5.65
CA LEU A 261 -21.12 4.58 4.37
C LEU A 261 -21.73 5.79 3.65
N MET A 262 -21.47 5.90 2.37
CA MET A 262 -22.00 7.00 1.56
C MET A 262 -22.46 6.53 0.20
N ASP A 263 -23.50 7.18 -0.31
CA ASP A 263 -23.98 6.99 -1.68
C ASP A 263 -24.60 8.27 -2.22
N ALA A 264 -24.61 8.41 -3.54
CA ALA A 264 -25.23 9.54 -4.21
C ALA A 264 -26.74 9.57 -3.97
N ARG A 265 -27.29 10.75 -3.68
CA ARG A 265 -28.74 10.96 -3.61
C ARG A 265 -29.32 10.86 -5.00
N ARG A 266 -30.34 10.03 -5.17
CA ARG A 266 -31.02 9.83 -6.45
C ARG A 266 -31.93 11.00 -6.84
N GLN A 267 -32.39 11.81 -5.86
CA GLN A 267 -33.28 12.94 -6.09
C GLN A 267 -32.64 14.24 -5.62
N SER A 268 -32.87 15.32 -6.38
CA SER A 268 -32.40 16.67 -6.03
C SER A 268 -33.51 17.44 -5.32
N GLY A 269 -33.15 18.15 -4.27
CA GLY A 269 -34.02 19.06 -3.54
C GLY A 269 -33.87 18.98 -2.04
N TRP A 270 -34.20 20.07 -1.35
CA TRP A 270 -34.15 20.17 0.11
C TRP A 270 -35.13 19.22 0.82
N THR A 271 -36.23 18.88 0.14
CA THR A 271 -37.27 18.00 0.62
C THR A 271 -37.11 16.54 0.18
N ALA A 272 -36.07 16.22 -0.60
CA ALA A 272 -35.81 14.83 -0.98
C ALA A 272 -35.49 14.03 0.27
N PRO A 273 -36.27 12.97 0.59
CA PRO A 273 -35.97 12.13 1.73
C PRO A 273 -34.57 11.55 1.57
N CYS A 274 -33.83 11.48 2.68
CA CYS A 274 -32.59 10.71 2.73
C CYS A 274 -32.91 9.30 2.23
N THR A 275 -32.12 8.80 1.31
CA THR A 275 -32.51 7.81 0.29
C THR A 275 -32.66 6.37 0.78
N GLY A 276 -32.90 6.14 2.07
CA GLY A 276 -32.97 4.80 2.62
C GLY A 276 -31.65 4.04 2.50
N LEU A 277 -30.52 4.74 2.62
CA LEU A 277 -29.18 4.13 2.59
C LEU A 277 -29.09 3.05 3.67
N ALA A 278 -29.50 3.34 4.90
CA ALA A 278 -29.55 2.41 6.01
C ALA A 278 -30.29 1.12 5.66
N ARG A 279 -31.45 1.22 5.02
CA ARG A 279 -32.24 0.05 4.57
C ARG A 279 -31.53 -0.76 3.48
N ARG A 280 -30.78 -0.11 2.59
CA ARG A 280 -30.07 -0.80 1.52
C ARG A 280 -28.84 -1.55 2.00
N ILE A 281 -28.17 -1.05 3.05
CA ILE A 281 -27.00 -1.72 3.62
C ILE A 281 -27.37 -2.85 4.59
N GLN A 282 -28.52 -2.78 5.23
CA GLN A 282 -28.97 -3.77 6.20
C GLN A 282 -28.87 -5.22 5.66
N PRO A 283 -29.38 -5.56 4.47
CA PRO A 283 -29.28 -6.92 3.94
C PRO A 283 -27.83 -7.36 3.66
N GLN A 284 -26.94 -6.42 3.36
CA GLN A 284 -25.53 -6.73 3.13
C GLN A 284 -24.83 -7.03 4.45
N LEU A 285 -25.11 -6.25 5.49
CA LEU A 285 -24.55 -6.46 6.83
C LEU A 285 -25.12 -7.72 7.49
N GLN A 286 -26.33 -8.13 7.17
CA GLN A 286 -26.91 -9.42 7.62
C GLN A 286 -26.11 -10.62 7.13
N LYS A 287 -25.42 -10.52 5.97
CA LYS A 287 -24.58 -11.58 5.41
C LYS A 287 -23.29 -11.82 6.18
N LEU A 288 -22.91 -10.93 7.10
CA LEU A 288 -21.74 -11.10 7.96
C LEU A 288 -21.84 -12.33 8.89
N GLY A 289 -23.03 -12.90 9.02
CA GLY A 289 -23.26 -14.17 9.70
C GLY A 289 -23.75 -14.05 11.15
N PRO A 290 -23.97 -15.18 11.82
CA PRO A 290 -24.62 -15.23 13.12
C PRO A 290 -23.77 -14.75 14.28
N SER A 291 -22.47 -14.65 14.11
CA SER A 291 -21.53 -14.26 15.17
C SER A 291 -21.29 -12.74 15.26
N VAL A 292 -22.10 -11.93 14.55
CA VAL A 292 -21.88 -10.48 14.43
C VAL A 292 -23.14 -9.70 14.82
N LEU A 293 -22.96 -8.65 15.63
CA LEU A 293 -23.98 -7.66 15.99
C LEU A 293 -23.71 -6.36 15.25
N VAL A 294 -24.77 -5.70 14.78
CA VAL A 294 -24.66 -4.49 13.96
C VAL A 294 -25.69 -3.45 14.39
N GLY A 295 -25.22 -2.24 14.66
CA GLY A 295 -26.06 -1.05 14.81
C GLY A 295 -25.90 -0.13 13.61
N ILE A 296 -26.98 0.39 13.06
CA ILE A 296 -27.02 1.28 11.89
C ILE A 296 -27.71 2.58 12.27
N SER A 297 -27.10 3.72 11.93
CA SER A 297 -27.69 5.05 12.15
C SER A 297 -28.83 5.36 11.19
N LEU A 298 -29.47 6.52 11.37
CA LEU A 298 -30.27 7.15 10.32
C LEU A 298 -29.40 7.63 9.17
N ASP A 299 -30.05 7.94 8.05
CA ASP A 299 -29.43 8.61 6.91
C ASP A 299 -29.28 10.11 7.19
N HIS A 300 -28.10 10.64 6.93
CA HIS A 300 -27.75 12.04 7.13
C HIS A 300 -27.34 12.74 5.83
N PRO A 301 -27.68 14.02 5.66
CA PRO A 301 -27.41 14.74 4.41
C PRO A 301 -26.00 15.31 4.29
N SER A 302 -25.22 15.32 5.35
CA SER A 302 -23.89 15.94 5.41
C SER A 302 -22.98 15.22 6.39
N THR A 303 -21.67 15.29 6.14
CA THR A 303 -20.62 14.81 7.02
C THR A 303 -20.60 15.46 8.40
N ALA A 304 -21.13 16.68 8.53
CA ALA A 304 -21.28 17.37 9.83
C ALA A 304 -22.15 16.58 10.82
N PHE A 305 -23.04 15.72 10.34
CA PHE A 305 -23.89 14.88 11.20
C PHE A 305 -23.29 13.53 11.55
N LEU A 306 -22.09 13.20 11.08
CA LEU A 306 -21.46 11.88 11.35
C LEU A 306 -21.17 11.62 12.83
N PRO A 307 -20.81 12.61 13.67
CA PRO A 307 -20.73 12.37 15.12
C PRO A 307 -22.08 11.93 15.73
N LYS A 308 -23.18 12.54 15.29
CA LYS A 308 -24.54 12.15 15.71
C LYS A 308 -24.89 10.76 15.16
N ALA A 309 -24.59 10.49 13.89
CA ALA A 309 -24.80 9.18 13.28
C ALA A 309 -24.04 8.06 14.01
N LEU A 310 -22.83 8.33 14.50
CA LEU A 310 -22.09 7.38 15.33
C LEU A 310 -22.85 7.07 16.64
N GLN A 311 -23.36 8.08 17.32
CA GLN A 311 -24.15 7.90 18.55
C GLN A 311 -25.42 7.09 18.29
N GLU A 312 -26.13 7.37 17.20
CA GLU A 312 -27.31 6.61 16.77
C GLU A 312 -26.97 5.14 16.50
N ALA A 313 -25.88 4.87 15.76
CA ALA A 313 -25.42 3.52 15.47
C ALA A 313 -24.97 2.75 16.72
N MET A 314 -24.30 3.43 17.66
CA MET A 314 -23.94 2.86 18.96
C MET A 314 -25.18 2.50 19.77
N THR A 315 -26.15 3.41 19.85
CA THR A 315 -27.43 3.13 20.51
C THR A 315 -28.14 1.95 19.86
N ALA A 316 -28.13 1.87 18.51
CA ALA A 316 -28.72 0.74 17.81
C ALA A 316 -28.00 -0.58 18.13
N LEU A 317 -26.69 -0.56 18.27
CA LEU A 317 -25.90 -1.74 18.65
C LEU A 317 -26.28 -2.24 20.07
N ASP A 318 -26.56 -1.34 21.02
CA ASP A 318 -26.96 -1.71 22.38
C ASP A 318 -28.29 -2.50 22.40
N PHE A 319 -29.13 -2.33 21.38
CA PHE A 319 -30.37 -3.10 21.20
C PHE A 319 -30.19 -4.37 20.36
N ALA A 320 -28.97 -4.58 19.76
CA ALA A 320 -28.71 -5.79 19.02
C ALA A 320 -28.44 -7.00 19.94
N GLY A 321 -28.98 -8.13 19.56
CA GLY A 321 -28.81 -9.40 20.30
C GLY A 321 -28.88 -10.59 19.38
N VAL A 322 -28.78 -11.80 19.94
CA VAL A 322 -28.71 -13.06 19.15
C VAL A 322 -29.95 -13.21 18.25
N ASP A 323 -31.12 -12.85 18.75
CA ASP A 323 -32.40 -12.97 18.01
C ASP A 323 -32.56 -11.87 16.93
N ARG A 324 -32.04 -10.69 17.17
CA ARG A 324 -32.08 -9.55 16.24
C ARG A 324 -30.73 -8.86 16.16
N ARG A 325 -29.91 -9.35 15.27
CA ARG A 325 -28.47 -8.98 15.20
C ARG A 325 -28.17 -7.66 14.50
N VAL A 326 -29.00 -7.26 13.56
CA VAL A 326 -28.86 -6.02 12.81
C VAL A 326 -30.01 -5.11 13.16
N ILE A 327 -29.71 -4.00 13.82
CA ILE A 327 -30.69 -3.00 14.28
C ILE A 327 -30.44 -1.69 13.56
N GLU A 328 -31.45 -1.15 12.92
CA GLU A 328 -31.50 0.22 12.43
C GLU A 328 -32.08 1.14 13.51
N PHE A 329 -31.47 2.29 13.75
CA PHE A 329 -31.88 3.25 14.78
C PHE A 329 -33.35 3.68 14.66
N SER A 330 -33.84 3.80 13.40
CA SER A 330 -35.25 4.10 13.12
C SER A 330 -36.25 3.08 13.70
N THR A 331 -35.79 1.86 13.98
CA THR A 331 -36.64 0.76 14.46
C THR A 331 -36.70 0.65 16.00
N ILE A 332 -35.99 1.53 16.72
CA ILE A 332 -35.97 1.56 18.18
C ILE A 332 -37.16 2.35 18.67
N PRO A 333 -37.97 1.80 19.60
CA PRO A 333 -39.10 2.52 20.18
C PRO A 333 -38.68 3.81 20.91
N ILE A 334 -39.35 4.93 20.64
CA ILE A 334 -39.02 6.25 21.20
C ILE A 334 -38.96 6.25 22.73
N ARG A 335 -39.74 5.39 23.41
CA ARG A 335 -39.75 5.24 24.88
C ARG A 335 -38.43 4.71 25.46
N ALA A 336 -37.57 4.11 24.64
CA ALA A 336 -36.25 3.60 25.05
C ALA A 336 -35.16 4.69 25.13
N HIS A 337 -35.45 5.92 24.71
CA HIS A 337 -34.50 7.03 24.68
C HIS A 337 -34.47 7.87 25.97
N GLY A 338 -35.31 7.54 26.99
CA GLY A 338 -35.22 8.16 28.30
C GLY A 338 -34.05 7.62 29.12
N PRO A 339 -33.51 8.40 30.10
CA PRO A 339 -32.47 7.89 31.00
C PRO A 339 -32.94 6.61 31.66
N SER A 340 -32.37 5.48 31.33
CA SER A 340 -32.72 4.18 31.88
C SER A 340 -32.42 4.16 33.37
N ARG A 341 -33.46 4.34 34.20
CA ARG A 341 -33.38 3.91 35.58
C ARG A 341 -33.46 2.38 35.61
N SER A 342 -32.44 1.78 36.18
CA SER A 342 -32.33 0.37 36.56
C SER A 342 -32.07 -0.67 35.45
N ARG A 343 -30.85 -0.76 35.00
CA ARG A 343 -30.17 -2.03 34.73
C ARG A 343 -28.88 -2.07 35.54
N PRO A 344 -28.48 -3.21 36.14
CA PRO A 344 -27.17 -3.28 36.77
C PRO A 344 -26.11 -3.06 35.70
N PRO A 345 -25.00 -2.38 36.00
CA PRO A 345 -24.01 -2.02 35.02
C PRO A 345 -23.30 -3.29 34.51
N THR A 346 -23.70 -3.75 33.35
CA THR A 346 -22.74 -4.53 32.53
C THR A 346 -21.60 -3.56 32.20
N GLY A 347 -20.54 -3.73 32.97
CA GLY A 347 -19.38 -2.89 33.17
C GLY A 347 -18.98 -1.89 32.10
N ARG A 348 -18.90 -0.65 32.50
CA ARG A 348 -17.82 0.29 32.16
C ARG A 348 -17.55 0.65 30.68
N LEU A 349 -18.53 0.81 29.82
CA LEU A 349 -18.29 1.35 28.50
C LEU A 349 -18.62 2.84 28.32
N THR A 350 -19.57 3.39 29.10
CA THR A 350 -20.07 4.75 28.90
C THR A 350 -19.17 5.87 29.44
N GLU A 351 -18.35 5.63 30.46
CA GLU A 351 -17.45 6.67 31.01
C GLU A 351 -16.12 6.83 30.29
N ARG A 352 -15.72 5.85 29.44
CA ARG A 352 -14.45 5.92 28.70
C ARG A 352 -14.49 6.78 27.44
N TRP A 353 -15.68 7.12 26.95
CA TRP A 353 -15.85 7.78 25.65
C TRP A 353 -15.69 9.30 25.68
N PHE A 354 -15.78 9.92 26.86
CA PHE A 354 -15.76 11.37 27.02
C PHE A 354 -14.50 11.94 27.68
N LYS A 355 -13.42 11.15 27.82
CA LYS A 355 -12.14 11.77 28.20
C LYS A 355 -11.54 12.45 26.97
N PRO A 356 -11.38 13.80 26.97
CA PRO A 356 -10.65 14.48 25.92
C PRO A 356 -9.23 13.91 25.91
N CYS A 357 -8.70 13.57 24.72
CA CYS A 357 -7.31 13.20 24.55
C CYS A 357 -6.44 14.32 25.10
N ALA A 358 -5.50 13.98 25.99
CA ALA A 358 -4.49 14.91 26.44
C ALA A 358 -3.75 15.50 25.23
N PRO A 359 -3.42 16.81 25.24
CA PRO A 359 -2.68 17.43 24.15
C PRO A 359 -1.31 16.76 24.02
N TRP A 360 -0.90 16.52 22.77
CA TRP A 360 0.41 15.97 22.44
C TRP A 360 1.52 16.87 23.00
N PRO A 361 2.62 16.33 23.56
CA PRO A 361 3.74 17.13 23.99
C PRO A 361 4.35 17.81 22.77
N THR A 362 4.37 19.14 22.80
CA THR A 362 5.14 19.96 21.87
C THR A 362 6.62 19.64 22.08
N ARG A 363 7.27 19.08 21.06
CA ARG A 363 8.74 18.99 21.03
C ARG A 363 9.28 20.40 20.83
N THR A 364 9.99 20.87 21.86
CA THR A 364 10.99 21.94 21.75
C THR A 364 12.22 21.43 21.04
#